data_f4dac2ce7a0217c675d6f348e46b24ec
#
_entry.id   f4dac2ce7a0217c675d6f348e46b24ec
#
_cell.length_a   1.000
_cell.length_b   1.000
_cell.length_c   1.000
_cell.angle_alpha   90.00
_cell.angle_beta   90.00
_cell.angle_gamma   90.00
#
_symmetry.space_group_name_H-M   'P 1'
#
loop_
_entity.id
_entity.type
_entity.pdbx_description
1 polymer ?
#
loop_
_entity_poly.entity_id
_entity_poly.type
_entity_poly.pdbx_seq_one_letter_code
_entity_poly.pdbx_strand_id
1 'polypeptide(L)'
;MRIIIISFFLIFFFSSQNNAQDLLNELESIESNNIPLLPEKFLVTKKIFWGKKGLMRNFNRFKLTPENRQNELKLRKSMFKAHQILGFITLGEMLVQGNIGSQLYKGNMDIKNAHETMGMMVNITYFTNASIPLFSPPKMFNERKGLSNIKLHKILAIVHFSSMIATNILARKIDTNYDLKPYHRAAAYTAFGSYAASMIVIKF
;
A
#
# COMPACT_ATOMS: atom_id res chain seq x y z
N MET A 1 -23.34 -18.24 1.35
CA MET A 1 -22.35 -17.33 0.75
C MET A 1 -22.18 -16.02 1.52
N ARG A 2 -23.24 -15.32 1.97
CA ARG A 2 -23.13 -14.06 2.76
C ARG A 2 -22.39 -14.21 4.09
N ILE A 3 -22.60 -15.30 4.84
CA ILE A 3 -21.96 -15.56 6.15
C ILE A 3 -20.46 -15.81 6.01
N ILE A 4 -20.03 -16.51 4.95
CA ILE A 4 -18.60 -16.80 4.70
C ILE A 4 -17.81 -15.52 4.40
N ILE A 5 -18.41 -14.58 3.68
CA ILE A 5 -17.77 -13.29 3.35
C ILE A 5 -17.61 -12.44 4.62
N ILE A 6 -18.63 -12.41 5.50
CA ILE A 6 -18.59 -11.68 6.77
C ILE A 6 -17.58 -12.30 7.73
N SER A 7 -17.50 -13.63 7.82
CA SER A 7 -16.51 -14.34 8.64
C SER A 7 -15.08 -14.10 8.14
N PHE A 8 -14.87 -14.07 6.83
CA PHE A 8 -13.57 -13.76 6.23
C PHE A 8 -13.13 -12.32 6.54
N PHE A 9 -14.07 -11.37 6.51
CA PHE A 9 -13.82 -9.97 6.89
C PHE A 9 -13.50 -9.82 8.38
N LEU A 10 -14.21 -10.53 9.27
CA LEU A 10 -13.99 -10.47 10.73
C LEU A 10 -12.62 -11.07 11.13
N ILE A 11 -12.21 -12.18 10.55
CA ILE A 11 -10.89 -12.80 10.81
C ILE A 11 -9.75 -11.83 10.41
N PHE A 12 -9.96 -11.03 9.36
CA PHE A 12 -8.98 -10.04 8.91
C PHE A 12 -8.77 -8.88 9.89
N PHE A 13 -9.75 -8.51 10.71
CA PHE A 13 -9.62 -7.40 11.67
C PHE A 13 -8.86 -7.76 12.96
N PHE A 14 -8.85 -9.04 13.38
CA PHE A 14 -8.35 -9.43 14.72
C PHE A 14 -6.85 -9.73 14.83
N SER A 15 -6.08 -9.77 13.74
CA SER A 15 -4.67 -10.21 13.80
C SER A 15 -3.62 -9.11 13.55
N SER A 16 -3.89 -7.86 13.97
CA SER A 16 -2.96 -6.73 13.78
C SER A 16 -1.91 -6.54 14.90
N GLN A 17 -1.75 -7.49 15.82
CA GLN A 17 -0.89 -7.29 17.01
C GLN A 17 0.62 -7.43 16.74
N ASN A 18 1.05 -8.21 15.76
CA ASN A 18 2.48 -8.50 15.57
C ASN A 18 3.34 -7.31 15.11
N ASN A 19 2.75 -6.34 14.40
CA ASN A 19 3.49 -5.14 13.98
C ASN A 19 3.67 -4.09 15.10
N ALA A 20 2.90 -4.18 16.17
CA ALA A 20 3.00 -3.27 17.31
C ALA A 20 4.21 -3.60 18.18
N GLN A 21 4.52 -4.89 18.33
CA GLN A 21 5.65 -5.37 19.13
C GLN A 21 7.00 -5.00 18.50
N ASP A 22 7.12 -5.17 17.16
CA ASP A 22 8.33 -4.77 16.44
C ASP A 22 8.60 -3.25 16.58
N LEU A 23 7.55 -2.43 16.64
CA LEU A 23 7.69 -0.99 16.78
C LEU A 23 8.00 -0.57 18.22
N LEU A 24 7.49 -1.30 19.21
CA LEU A 24 7.84 -1.09 20.63
C LEU A 24 9.29 -1.47 20.89
N ASN A 25 9.75 -2.60 20.37
CA ASN A 25 11.15 -3.01 20.44
C ASN A 25 12.07 -2.00 19.73
N GLU A 26 11.60 -1.38 18.64
CA GLU A 26 12.28 -0.29 17.94
C GLU A 26 12.35 0.99 18.78
N LEU A 27 11.33 1.26 19.63
CA LEU A 27 11.30 2.41 20.53
C LEU A 27 12.18 2.21 21.76
N GLU A 28 12.16 1.03 22.38
CA GLU A 28 12.99 0.69 23.54
C GLU A 28 14.50 0.72 23.22
N SER A 29 14.85 0.37 21.98
CA SER A 29 16.25 0.39 21.53
C SER A 29 16.85 1.80 21.36
N ILE A 30 16.03 2.85 21.38
CA ILE A 30 16.50 4.26 21.27
C ILE A 30 17.11 4.77 22.57
N GLU A 31 16.78 4.17 23.71
CA GLU A 31 17.32 4.58 25.02
C GLU A 31 18.79 4.22 25.20
N SER A 32 19.36 3.33 24.40
CA SER A 32 20.80 3.03 24.42
C SER A 32 21.58 4.05 23.57
N ASN A 33 22.51 4.78 24.18
CA ASN A 33 23.29 5.90 23.62
C ASN A 33 24.16 5.61 22.40
N ASN A 34 24.10 4.42 21.79
CA ASN A 34 24.97 3.98 20.70
C ASN A 34 24.25 3.57 19.41
N ILE A 35 22.95 3.77 19.27
CA ILE A 35 22.22 3.32 18.10
C ILE A 35 22.13 4.45 17.06
N PRO A 36 22.49 4.19 15.79
CA PRO A 36 22.39 5.18 14.73
C PRO A 36 20.91 5.59 14.52
N LEU A 37 20.63 6.90 14.59
CA LEU A 37 19.28 7.45 14.50
C LEU A 37 18.62 7.21 13.12
N LEU A 38 19.38 6.83 12.10
CA LEU A 38 18.88 6.59 10.75
C LEU A 38 19.47 5.28 10.21
N PRO A 39 18.73 4.52 9.38
CA PRO A 39 19.24 3.31 8.77
C PRO A 39 20.32 3.64 7.73
N GLU A 40 21.21 2.69 7.46
CA GLU A 40 22.25 2.85 6.44
C GLU A 40 21.68 2.95 5.02
N LYS A 41 20.60 2.22 4.73
CA LYS A 41 19.97 2.15 3.41
C LYS A 41 18.61 2.82 3.41
N PHE A 42 18.43 3.73 2.45
CA PHE A 42 17.20 4.47 2.23
C PHE A 42 16.60 4.20 0.86
N LEU A 43 15.26 4.21 0.79
CA LEU A 43 14.57 4.52 -0.46
C LEU A 43 14.84 6.00 -0.82
N VAL A 44 14.96 6.30 -2.11
CA VAL A 44 15.26 7.67 -2.59
C VAL A 44 14.28 8.70 -2.03
N THR A 45 12.98 8.42 -2.07
CA THR A 45 11.94 9.28 -1.50
C THR A 45 12.18 9.56 -0.03
N LYS A 46 12.46 8.53 0.77
CA LYS A 46 12.74 8.68 2.20
C LYS A 46 14.03 9.45 2.47
N LYS A 47 15.06 9.29 1.60
CA LYS A 47 16.29 10.07 1.72
C LYS A 47 16.04 11.54 1.50
N ILE A 48 15.21 11.89 0.50
CA ILE A 48 14.84 13.29 0.19
C ILE A 48 14.05 13.90 1.35
N PHE A 49 13.08 13.19 1.92
CA PHE A 49 12.21 13.75 2.97
C PHE A 49 12.83 13.64 4.36
N TRP A 50 13.41 12.49 4.74
CA TRP A 50 13.78 12.12 6.11
C TRP A 50 15.28 11.88 6.33
N GLY A 51 16.12 12.05 5.31
CA GLY A 51 17.57 11.90 5.43
C GLY A 51 18.19 12.92 6.39
N LYS A 52 19.50 12.85 6.63
CA LYS A 52 20.22 13.80 7.50
C LYS A 52 20.00 15.26 7.09
N LYS A 53 19.91 15.54 5.78
CA LYS A 53 19.61 16.84 5.18
C LYS A 53 18.26 16.84 4.45
N GLY A 54 17.32 16.00 4.88
CA GLY A 54 16.00 15.86 4.24
C GLY A 54 15.11 17.08 4.50
N LEU A 55 14.11 17.27 3.62
CA LEU A 55 13.19 18.42 3.67
C LEU A 55 12.50 18.57 5.04
N MET A 56 12.15 17.46 5.68
CA MET A 56 11.49 17.48 7.00
C MET A 56 12.40 18.00 8.11
N ARG A 57 13.73 17.99 7.94
CA ARG A 57 14.68 18.50 8.94
C ARG A 57 14.65 20.03 9.10
N ASN A 58 14.03 20.74 8.17
CA ASN A 58 13.80 22.18 8.28
C ASN A 58 12.79 22.55 9.37
N PHE A 59 11.97 21.60 9.80
CA PHE A 59 11.00 21.81 10.88
C PHE A 59 11.59 21.38 12.22
N ASN A 60 11.46 22.21 13.25
CA ASN A 60 12.01 21.93 14.59
C ASN A 60 11.56 20.59 15.16
N ARG A 61 10.29 20.21 14.92
CA ARG A 61 9.68 18.93 15.35
C ARG A 61 10.37 17.69 14.75
N PHE A 62 11.11 17.86 13.64
CA PHE A 62 11.74 16.77 12.91
C PHE A 62 13.26 16.92 12.82
N LYS A 63 13.88 17.79 13.63
CA LYS A 63 15.34 17.83 13.77
C LYS A 63 15.85 16.45 14.22
N LEU A 64 17.02 16.04 13.74
CA LEU A 64 17.55 14.70 14.02
C LEU A 64 18.10 14.60 15.45
N THR A 65 17.21 14.37 16.39
CA THR A 65 17.49 14.10 17.81
C THR A 65 16.82 12.79 18.22
N PRO A 66 17.28 12.09 19.27
CA PRO A 66 16.65 10.85 19.75
C PRO A 66 15.15 11.03 20.03
N GLU A 67 14.78 12.11 20.73
CA GLU A 67 13.38 12.43 21.07
C GLU A 67 12.51 12.66 19.84
N ASN A 68 12.95 13.49 18.90
CA ASN A 68 12.23 13.74 17.66
C ASN A 68 12.12 12.45 16.82
N ARG A 69 13.12 11.61 16.90
CA ARG A 69 13.11 10.33 16.22
C ARG A 69 12.05 9.37 16.75
N GLN A 70 11.81 9.36 18.07
CA GLN A 70 10.67 8.63 18.64
C GLN A 70 9.34 9.16 18.10
N ASN A 71 9.19 10.48 17.99
CA ASN A 71 7.98 11.08 17.40
C ASN A 71 7.79 10.72 15.93
N GLU A 72 8.88 10.64 15.16
CA GLU A 72 8.85 10.15 13.77
C GLU A 72 8.39 8.69 13.69
N LEU A 73 8.83 7.83 14.60
CA LEU A 73 8.41 6.43 14.64
C LEU A 73 6.93 6.28 15.05
N LYS A 74 6.45 7.12 15.97
CA LYS A 74 5.00 7.20 16.30
C LYS A 74 4.19 7.63 15.07
N LEU A 75 4.65 8.67 14.34
CA LEU A 75 4.03 9.09 13.09
C LEU A 75 4.03 7.96 12.05
N ARG A 76 5.16 7.29 11.89
CA ARG A 76 5.27 6.11 11.02
C ARG A 76 4.23 5.05 11.37
N LYS A 77 4.06 4.70 12.66
CA LYS A 77 3.04 3.74 13.12
C LYS A 77 1.64 4.15 12.70
N SER A 78 1.29 5.42 12.92
CA SER A 78 -0.01 5.95 12.52
C SER A 78 -0.22 5.89 11.00
N MET A 79 0.79 6.26 10.22
CA MET A 79 0.76 6.18 8.75
C MET A 79 0.57 4.74 8.25
N PHE A 80 1.25 3.77 8.85
CA PHE A 80 1.07 2.36 8.46
C PHE A 80 -0.27 1.78 8.90
N LYS A 81 -0.85 2.26 10.03
CA LYS A 81 -2.24 1.94 10.38
C LYS A 81 -3.22 2.47 9.34
N ALA A 82 -3.04 3.71 8.88
CA ALA A 82 -3.83 4.28 7.79
C ALA A 82 -3.65 3.50 6.49
N HIS A 83 -2.42 3.11 6.15
CA HIS A 83 -2.12 2.26 5.00
C HIS A 83 -2.89 0.92 5.04
N GLN A 84 -2.94 0.27 6.20
CA GLN A 84 -3.71 -0.98 6.36
C GLN A 84 -5.21 -0.75 6.15
N ILE A 85 -5.79 0.29 6.76
CA ILE A 85 -7.22 0.60 6.63
C ILE A 85 -7.57 0.91 5.16
N LEU A 86 -6.83 1.82 4.53
CA LEU A 86 -7.01 2.14 3.12
C LEU A 86 -6.79 0.93 2.22
N GLY A 87 -5.88 0.02 2.61
CA GLY A 87 -5.66 -1.23 1.91
C GLY A 87 -6.92 -2.09 1.83
N PHE A 88 -7.64 -2.25 2.94
CA PHE A 88 -8.91 -3.00 2.97
C PHE A 88 -10.02 -2.29 2.19
N ILE A 89 -10.12 -0.97 2.30
CA ILE A 89 -11.08 -0.17 1.53
C ILE A 89 -10.82 -0.38 0.04
N THR A 90 -9.59 -0.18 -0.41
CA THR A 90 -9.20 -0.36 -1.81
C THR A 90 -9.49 -1.78 -2.31
N LEU A 91 -9.22 -2.82 -1.50
CA LEU A 91 -9.55 -4.20 -1.88
C LEU A 91 -11.04 -4.40 -2.08
N GLY A 92 -11.88 -3.85 -1.20
CA GLY A 92 -13.33 -3.87 -1.33
C GLY A 92 -13.82 -3.15 -2.59
N GLU A 93 -13.28 -1.97 -2.86
CA GLU A 93 -13.55 -1.21 -4.08
C GLU A 93 -13.15 -1.96 -5.34
N MET A 94 -11.98 -2.61 -5.35
CA MET A 94 -11.52 -3.42 -6.49
C MET A 94 -12.42 -4.64 -6.74
N LEU A 95 -12.99 -5.26 -5.69
CA LEU A 95 -13.98 -6.34 -5.83
C LEU A 95 -15.25 -5.84 -6.51
N VAL A 96 -15.79 -4.69 -6.09
CA VAL A 96 -16.96 -4.06 -6.71
C VAL A 96 -16.66 -3.68 -8.15
N GLN A 97 -15.50 -3.04 -8.40
CA GLN A 97 -15.05 -2.64 -9.72
C GLN A 97 -14.89 -3.85 -10.67
N GLY A 98 -14.35 -4.96 -10.17
CA GLY A 98 -14.19 -6.20 -10.94
C GLY A 98 -15.54 -6.81 -11.33
N ASN A 99 -16.54 -6.76 -10.43
CA ASN A 99 -17.89 -7.23 -10.71
C ASN A 99 -18.56 -6.37 -11.79
N ILE A 100 -18.56 -5.04 -11.62
CA ILE A 100 -19.11 -4.08 -12.59
C ILE A 100 -18.38 -4.25 -13.94
N GLY A 101 -17.06 -4.32 -13.94
CA GLY A 101 -16.26 -4.50 -15.16
C GLY A 101 -16.52 -5.82 -15.87
N SER A 102 -16.80 -6.90 -15.11
CA SER A 102 -17.18 -8.19 -15.71
C SER A 102 -18.52 -8.12 -16.44
N GLN A 103 -19.52 -7.40 -15.88
CA GLN A 103 -20.82 -7.20 -16.51
C GLN A 103 -20.68 -6.32 -17.77
N LEU A 104 -19.93 -5.22 -17.67
CA LEU A 104 -19.65 -4.35 -18.82
C LEU A 104 -18.92 -5.11 -19.93
N TYR A 105 -17.98 -5.99 -19.60
CA TYR A 105 -17.28 -6.84 -20.56
C TYR A 105 -18.23 -7.78 -21.33
N LYS A 106 -19.30 -8.26 -20.68
CA LYS A 106 -20.35 -9.10 -21.27
C LYS A 106 -21.37 -8.32 -22.12
N GLY A 107 -21.20 -7.00 -22.24
CA GLY A 107 -22.04 -6.15 -23.11
C GLY A 107 -23.13 -5.34 -22.38
N ASN A 108 -23.19 -5.38 -21.05
CA ASN A 108 -24.11 -4.50 -20.31
C ASN A 108 -23.56 -3.06 -20.30
N MET A 109 -23.96 -2.27 -21.29
CA MET A 109 -23.46 -0.90 -21.47
C MET A 109 -24.11 0.10 -20.50
N ASP A 110 -25.23 -0.22 -19.87
CA ASP A 110 -25.94 0.68 -18.94
C ASP A 110 -25.11 1.02 -17.71
N ILE A 111 -24.17 0.14 -17.37
CA ILE A 111 -23.28 0.32 -16.21
C ILE A 111 -21.92 0.95 -16.56
N LYS A 112 -21.72 1.45 -17.80
CA LYS A 112 -20.43 2.05 -18.20
C LYS A 112 -20.05 3.19 -17.28
N ASN A 113 -20.96 4.14 -17.02
CA ASN A 113 -20.73 5.26 -16.12
C ASN A 113 -20.38 4.81 -14.68
N ALA A 114 -21.05 3.76 -14.19
CA ALA A 114 -20.75 3.20 -12.87
C ALA A 114 -19.35 2.59 -12.82
N HIS A 115 -18.93 1.89 -13.89
CA HIS A 115 -17.58 1.34 -14.03
C HIS A 115 -16.51 2.44 -14.02
N GLU A 116 -16.73 3.51 -14.76
CA GLU A 116 -15.78 4.63 -14.85
C GLU A 116 -15.68 5.39 -13.50
N THR A 117 -16.82 5.67 -12.87
CA THR A 117 -16.85 6.34 -11.56
C THR A 117 -16.19 5.50 -10.48
N MET A 118 -16.51 4.20 -10.42
CA MET A 118 -15.88 3.29 -9.45
C MET A 118 -14.39 3.12 -9.71
N GLY A 119 -13.98 3.09 -10.98
CA GLY A 119 -12.56 3.07 -11.39
C GLY A 119 -11.81 4.31 -10.92
N MET A 120 -12.42 5.49 -10.97
CA MET A 120 -11.84 6.71 -10.44
C MET A 120 -11.68 6.64 -8.90
N MET A 121 -12.68 6.13 -8.18
CA MET A 121 -12.60 5.94 -6.72
C MET A 121 -11.47 4.97 -6.36
N VAL A 122 -11.41 3.81 -7.01
CA VAL A 122 -10.32 2.84 -6.83
C VAL A 122 -8.95 3.51 -7.06
N ASN A 123 -8.81 4.33 -8.09
CA ASN A 123 -7.55 5.02 -8.36
C ASN A 123 -7.17 5.98 -7.23
N ILE A 124 -8.10 6.80 -6.75
CA ILE A 124 -7.84 7.76 -5.67
C ILE A 124 -7.37 7.03 -4.41
N THR A 125 -8.13 6.03 -3.95
CA THR A 125 -7.80 5.29 -2.73
C THR A 125 -6.52 4.49 -2.88
N TYR A 126 -6.33 3.83 -4.03
CA TYR A 126 -5.14 3.04 -4.34
C TYR A 126 -3.86 3.88 -4.33
N PHE A 127 -3.81 4.97 -5.10
CA PHE A 127 -2.59 5.79 -5.19
C PHE A 127 -2.32 6.57 -3.90
N THR A 128 -3.37 6.98 -3.18
CA THR A 128 -3.23 7.53 -1.82
C THR A 128 -2.60 6.48 -0.91
N ASN A 129 -3.12 5.27 -0.89
CA ASN A 129 -2.59 4.17 -0.09
C ASN A 129 -1.14 3.83 -0.45
N ALA A 130 -0.81 3.72 -1.75
CA ALA A 130 0.53 3.42 -2.22
C ALA A 130 1.56 4.53 -1.87
N SER A 131 1.14 5.78 -1.74
CA SER A 131 2.00 6.90 -1.38
C SER A 131 2.48 6.84 0.08
N ILE A 132 1.66 6.33 1.00
CA ILE A 132 1.95 6.33 2.43
C ILE A 132 3.30 5.66 2.76
N PRO A 133 3.60 4.42 2.33
CA PRO A 133 4.89 3.79 2.63
C PRO A 133 6.08 4.52 2.00
N LEU A 134 5.89 5.20 0.86
CA LEU A 134 6.95 5.92 0.16
C LEU A 134 7.38 7.17 0.92
N PHE A 135 6.43 7.89 1.53
CA PHE A 135 6.67 9.15 2.23
C PHE A 135 6.75 9.02 3.75
N SER A 136 6.48 7.85 4.31
CA SER A 136 6.59 7.60 5.75
C SER A 136 8.03 7.75 6.26
N PRO A 137 8.22 8.18 7.53
CA PRO A 137 9.53 8.19 8.16
C PRO A 137 10.24 6.82 8.04
N PRO A 138 11.57 6.78 7.92
CA PRO A 138 12.31 5.52 7.82
C PRO A 138 12.24 4.76 9.15
N LYS A 139 12.38 3.43 9.11
CA LYS A 139 12.59 2.60 10.29
C LYS A 139 14.02 2.78 10.85
N MET A 140 14.29 2.31 12.06
CA MET A 140 15.61 2.41 12.68
C MET A 140 16.61 1.45 12.03
N PHE A 141 16.21 0.21 11.84
CA PHE A 141 17.08 -0.87 11.36
C PHE A 141 16.73 -1.29 9.94
N ASN A 142 17.73 -1.81 9.24
CA ASN A 142 17.52 -2.42 7.93
C ASN A 142 16.78 -3.77 8.07
N GLU A 143 16.14 -4.20 6.99
CA GLU A 143 15.48 -5.50 6.93
C GLU A 143 16.51 -6.63 7.02
N ARG A 144 16.12 -7.73 7.69
CA ARG A 144 16.91 -8.95 7.74
C ARG A 144 17.25 -9.44 6.32
N LYS A 145 18.42 -10.06 6.18
CA LYS A 145 18.80 -10.75 4.93
C LYS A 145 17.88 -11.95 4.73
N GLY A 146 17.58 -12.28 3.47
CA GLY A 146 16.68 -13.39 3.10
C GLY A 146 15.29 -12.96 2.68
N LEU A 147 14.44 -13.89 2.30
CA LEU A 147 13.02 -13.68 2.00
C LEU A 147 12.27 -13.46 3.30
N SER A 148 11.48 -12.41 3.34
CA SER A 148 10.57 -12.12 4.45
C SER A 148 9.22 -11.70 3.88
N ASN A 149 8.15 -11.79 4.67
CA ASN A 149 6.81 -11.37 4.28
C ASN A 149 6.81 -9.91 3.77
N ILE A 150 7.60 -9.03 4.40
CA ILE A 150 7.75 -7.63 3.96
C ILE A 150 8.40 -7.54 2.57
N LYS A 151 9.41 -8.36 2.28
CA LYS A 151 10.05 -8.38 0.96
C LYS A 151 9.11 -8.91 -0.10
N LEU A 152 8.40 -10.00 0.20
CA LEU A 152 7.41 -10.57 -0.70
C LEU A 152 6.26 -9.60 -0.96
N HIS A 153 5.75 -8.93 0.09
CA HIS A 153 4.79 -7.84 -0.05
C HIS A 153 5.30 -6.74 -1.00
N LYS A 154 6.56 -6.33 -0.89
CA LYS A 154 7.14 -5.31 -1.78
C LYS A 154 7.24 -5.77 -3.23
N ILE A 155 7.59 -7.05 -3.46
CA ILE A 155 7.62 -7.62 -4.82
C ILE A 155 6.22 -7.60 -5.42
N LEU A 156 5.22 -8.10 -4.68
CA LEU A 156 3.82 -8.07 -5.09
C LEU A 156 3.32 -6.63 -5.30
N ALA A 157 3.79 -5.69 -4.47
CA ALA A 157 3.47 -4.27 -4.63
C ALA A 157 3.99 -3.70 -5.96
N ILE A 158 5.18 -4.09 -6.41
CA ILE A 158 5.68 -3.71 -7.74
C ILE A 158 4.80 -4.28 -8.84
N VAL A 159 4.38 -5.55 -8.71
CA VAL A 159 3.52 -6.20 -9.71
C VAL A 159 2.17 -5.50 -9.79
N HIS A 160 1.46 -5.34 -8.67
CA HIS A 160 0.14 -4.69 -8.71
C HIS A 160 0.21 -3.21 -9.09
N PHE A 161 1.28 -2.50 -8.72
CA PHE A 161 1.46 -1.10 -9.09
C PHE A 161 1.66 -0.95 -10.61
N SER A 162 2.53 -1.75 -11.21
CA SER A 162 2.75 -1.77 -12.65
C SER A 162 1.48 -2.17 -13.42
N SER A 163 0.77 -3.18 -12.92
CA SER A 163 -0.49 -3.64 -13.51
C SER A 163 -1.59 -2.58 -13.40
N MET A 164 -1.64 -1.82 -12.30
CA MET A 164 -2.60 -0.72 -12.12
C MET A 164 -2.33 0.42 -13.10
N ILE A 165 -1.05 0.77 -13.33
CA ILE A 165 -0.67 1.75 -14.35
C ILE A 165 -1.09 1.26 -15.73
N ALA A 166 -0.79 -0.01 -16.07
CA ALA A 166 -1.18 -0.61 -17.35
C ALA A 166 -2.71 -0.60 -17.52
N THR A 167 -3.48 -0.97 -16.50
CA THR A 167 -4.94 -0.92 -16.49
C THR A 167 -5.46 0.47 -16.87
N ASN A 168 -4.89 1.52 -16.26
CA ASN A 168 -5.30 2.90 -16.52
C ASN A 168 -4.91 3.39 -17.92
N ILE A 169 -3.71 3.01 -18.40
CA ILE A 169 -3.28 3.37 -19.77
C ILE A 169 -4.18 2.69 -20.81
N LEU A 170 -4.47 1.40 -20.61
CA LEU A 170 -5.32 0.64 -21.52
C LEU A 170 -6.76 1.13 -21.51
N ALA A 171 -7.31 1.47 -20.33
CA ALA A 171 -8.65 2.03 -20.19
C ALA A 171 -8.86 3.26 -21.08
N ARG A 172 -7.90 4.19 -21.10
CA ARG A 172 -7.96 5.42 -21.91
C ARG A 172 -7.91 5.16 -23.42
N LYS A 173 -7.40 4.00 -23.83
CA LYS A 173 -7.22 3.64 -25.26
C LYS A 173 -8.34 2.78 -25.80
N ILE A 174 -9.20 2.20 -24.97
CA ILE A 174 -10.29 1.31 -25.41
C ILE A 174 -11.29 2.03 -26.30
N ASP A 175 -11.60 3.29 -26.04
CA ASP A 175 -12.56 4.07 -26.84
C ASP A 175 -12.08 4.28 -28.27
N THR A 176 -10.76 4.26 -28.52
CA THR A 176 -10.15 4.40 -29.86
C THR A 176 -9.69 3.07 -30.45
N ASN A 177 -9.43 2.06 -29.63
CA ASN A 177 -9.00 0.73 -30.05
C ASN A 177 -9.63 -0.35 -29.17
N TYR A 178 -10.74 -0.90 -29.64
CA TYR A 178 -11.54 -1.88 -28.91
C TYR A 178 -10.82 -3.23 -28.69
N ASP A 179 -9.82 -3.56 -29.50
CA ASP A 179 -9.01 -4.78 -29.37
C ASP A 179 -8.17 -4.79 -28.08
N LEU A 180 -8.03 -3.64 -27.41
CA LEU A 180 -7.32 -3.54 -26.13
C LEU A 180 -8.15 -3.99 -24.92
N LYS A 181 -9.47 -4.22 -25.10
CA LYS A 181 -10.39 -4.61 -24.01
C LYS A 181 -9.94 -5.88 -23.24
N PRO A 182 -9.51 -7.00 -23.88
CA PRO A 182 -9.01 -8.16 -23.16
C PRO A 182 -7.71 -7.88 -22.38
N TYR A 183 -6.82 -7.04 -22.91
CA TYR A 183 -5.57 -6.67 -22.24
C TYR A 183 -5.81 -5.79 -21.02
N HIS A 184 -6.75 -4.83 -21.10
CA HIS A 184 -7.21 -4.06 -19.94
C HIS A 184 -7.74 -4.98 -18.84
N ARG A 185 -8.59 -5.94 -19.21
CA ARG A 185 -9.14 -6.92 -18.26
C ARG A 185 -8.05 -7.78 -17.63
N ALA A 186 -7.08 -8.26 -18.40
CA ALA A 186 -5.97 -9.06 -17.90
C ALA A 186 -5.11 -8.24 -16.91
N ALA A 187 -4.78 -6.99 -17.25
CA ALA A 187 -4.04 -6.09 -16.38
C ALA A 187 -4.80 -5.82 -15.06
N ALA A 188 -6.13 -5.57 -15.13
CA ALA A 188 -6.97 -5.35 -13.97
C ALA A 188 -7.02 -6.58 -13.03
N TYR A 189 -7.15 -7.78 -13.57
CA TYR A 189 -7.12 -9.00 -12.76
C TYR A 189 -5.74 -9.28 -12.16
N THR A 190 -4.67 -8.98 -12.87
CA THR A 190 -3.30 -9.08 -12.34
C THR A 190 -3.09 -8.08 -11.20
N ALA A 191 -3.56 -6.84 -11.37
CA ALA A 191 -3.53 -5.83 -10.31
C ALA A 191 -4.29 -6.31 -9.07
N PHE A 192 -5.53 -6.76 -9.23
CA PHE A 192 -6.36 -7.26 -8.12
C PHE A 192 -5.73 -8.49 -7.44
N GLY A 193 -5.34 -9.51 -8.19
CA GLY A 193 -4.80 -10.76 -7.65
C GLY A 193 -3.49 -10.55 -6.88
N SER A 194 -2.56 -9.76 -7.44
CA SER A 194 -1.30 -9.44 -6.78
C SER A 194 -1.50 -8.49 -5.57
N TYR A 195 -2.49 -7.59 -5.63
CA TYR A 195 -2.86 -6.75 -4.49
C TYR A 195 -3.41 -7.59 -3.33
N ALA A 196 -4.38 -8.45 -3.60
CA ALA A 196 -4.94 -9.38 -2.60
C ALA A 196 -3.85 -10.30 -2.00
N ALA A 197 -2.99 -10.88 -2.85
CA ALA A 197 -1.87 -11.68 -2.40
C ALA A 197 -0.90 -10.89 -1.51
N SER A 198 -0.62 -9.62 -1.84
CA SER A 198 0.25 -8.77 -1.03
C SER A 198 -0.29 -8.51 0.37
N MET A 199 -1.61 -8.44 0.52
CA MET A 199 -2.27 -8.29 1.82
C MET A 199 -2.22 -9.58 2.65
N ILE A 200 -2.42 -10.73 2.00
CA ILE A 200 -2.33 -12.04 2.65
C ILE A 200 -0.93 -12.26 3.21
N VAL A 201 0.09 -12.03 2.39
CA VAL A 201 1.50 -12.24 2.77
C VAL A 201 1.93 -11.42 3.97
N ILE A 202 1.44 -10.18 4.13
CA ILE A 202 1.83 -9.35 5.28
C ILE A 202 1.12 -9.78 6.56
N LYS A 203 0.02 -10.53 6.44
CA LYS A 203 -0.82 -10.95 7.54
C LYS A 203 -0.34 -12.28 8.16
N PHE A 204 0.13 -13.20 7.33
CA PHE A 204 0.56 -14.55 7.67
C PHE A 204 2.05 -14.75 7.41
#